data_e3da89f26a3bbb8437634d789d6c4a35
#
_entry.id   e3da89f26a3bbb8437634d789d6c4a35
#
_cell.length_a   1.000
_cell.length_b   1.000
_cell.length_c   1.000
_cell.angle_alpha   90.00
_cell.angle_beta   90.00
_cell.angle_gamma   90.00
#
_symmetry.space_group_name_H-M   'P 1'
#
loop_
_entity.id
_entity.type
_entity.pdbx_description
1 polymer ?
#
loop_
_entity_poly.entity_id
_entity_poly.type
_entity_poly.pdbx_seq_one_letter_code
_entity_poly.pdbx_strand_id
1 'polypeptide(L)'
;MKLSALLKNINSVVEVIFSREDCRDLARELEQILPALLQAQSNQDYILQADILEGDLLPLLQKIQIKLQEDDTPKVSDFLENNMVILKEKNERLYKVLQNVRNDNAKYVIAYAINGQPTVQARNGNRCFFMHSTMNPEWEAQVLAAGLPAAKNYVVFGMGLGYHVIELLKKYPENKVTVLESEKYLLLQALRYMDWTTYFKENRIEIVYEPDITELIGYLKQMKDYELFMHYPTVQAVENPSIRTLLEDFFVTTSSMREQERFLDANFEKLSERHLPECVK
;
A
#
# COMPACT_ATOMS: atom_id res chain seq x y z
N MET A 1 15.64 -11.93 13.89
CA MET A 1 15.60 -13.33 13.39
C MET A 1 17.05 -13.79 13.22
N LYS A 2 17.44 -14.99 13.70
CA LYS A 2 18.82 -15.46 13.51
C LYS A 2 18.98 -15.89 12.04
N LEU A 3 20.06 -15.49 11.36
CA LEU A 3 20.33 -15.85 9.96
C LEU A 3 20.28 -17.37 9.72
N SER A 4 20.67 -18.18 10.72
CA SER A 4 20.54 -19.64 10.67
C SER A 4 19.11 -20.15 10.48
N ALA A 5 18.12 -19.46 11.04
CA ALA A 5 16.71 -19.80 10.83
C ALA A 5 16.21 -19.39 9.42
N LEU A 6 16.69 -18.25 8.91
CA LEU A 6 16.42 -17.82 7.55
C LEU A 6 16.99 -18.83 6.53
N LEU A 7 18.25 -19.22 6.68
CA LEU A 7 18.91 -20.20 5.81
C LEU A 7 18.21 -21.55 5.81
N LYS A 8 17.72 -22.00 6.97
CA LYS A 8 16.94 -23.25 7.07
C LYS A 8 15.64 -23.17 6.26
N ASN A 9 14.94 -22.03 6.34
CA ASN A 9 13.72 -21.82 5.54
C ASN A 9 14.02 -21.71 4.06
N ILE A 10 15.13 -21.06 3.67
CA ILE A 10 15.58 -20.98 2.27
C ILE A 10 15.86 -22.38 1.71
N ASN A 11 16.50 -23.29 2.46
CA ASN A 11 16.73 -24.64 2.01
C ASN A 11 15.44 -25.38 1.65
N SER A 12 14.36 -25.19 2.40
CA SER A 12 13.06 -25.79 2.07
C SER A 12 12.49 -25.21 0.76
N VAL A 13 12.69 -23.92 0.51
CA VAL A 13 12.30 -23.28 -0.77
C VAL A 13 13.16 -23.84 -1.91
N VAL A 14 14.46 -23.98 -1.70
CA VAL A 14 15.40 -24.57 -2.67
C VAL A 14 14.93 -25.95 -3.13
N GLU A 15 14.56 -26.85 -2.20
CA GLU A 15 14.06 -28.18 -2.54
C GLU A 15 12.82 -28.15 -3.44
N VAL A 16 11.89 -27.24 -3.16
CA VAL A 16 10.67 -27.06 -3.97
C VAL A 16 11.00 -26.57 -5.38
N ILE A 17 11.87 -25.54 -5.50
CA ILE A 17 12.22 -24.96 -6.81
C ILE A 17 13.04 -25.93 -7.68
N PHE A 18 13.93 -26.73 -7.06
CA PHE A 18 14.71 -27.73 -7.80
C PHE A 18 13.86 -28.87 -8.34
N SER A 19 12.75 -29.19 -7.70
CA SER A 19 11.81 -30.21 -8.18
C SER A 19 11.02 -29.78 -9.43
N ARG A 20 11.04 -28.46 -9.74
CA ARG A 20 10.28 -27.85 -10.85
C ARG A 20 11.20 -27.47 -12.00
N GLU A 21 10.90 -27.97 -13.21
CA GLU A 21 11.68 -27.73 -14.41
C GLU A 21 11.64 -26.25 -14.84
N ASP A 22 10.50 -25.59 -14.69
CA ASP A 22 10.27 -24.18 -15.00
C ASP A 22 10.88 -23.18 -14.01
N CYS A 23 11.42 -23.65 -12.88
CA CYS A 23 12.10 -22.86 -11.86
C CYS A 23 13.64 -23.04 -11.83
N ARG A 24 14.20 -23.84 -12.72
CA ARG A 24 15.64 -24.17 -12.70
C ARG A 24 16.57 -22.96 -12.78
N ASP A 25 16.21 -21.93 -13.53
CA ASP A 25 17.05 -20.73 -13.65
C ASP A 25 17.04 -19.93 -12.34
N LEU A 26 15.88 -19.83 -11.67
CA LEU A 26 15.75 -19.19 -10.36
C LEU A 26 16.52 -19.96 -9.29
N ALA A 27 16.53 -21.30 -9.36
CA ALA A 27 17.32 -22.14 -8.47
C ALA A 27 18.83 -21.86 -8.63
N ARG A 28 19.32 -21.74 -9.87
CA ARG A 28 20.73 -21.39 -10.14
C ARG A 28 21.11 -19.99 -9.64
N GLU A 29 20.22 -18.99 -9.82
CA GLU A 29 20.46 -17.65 -9.26
C GLU A 29 20.58 -17.74 -7.72
N LEU A 30 19.73 -18.53 -7.05
CA LEU A 30 19.79 -18.71 -5.60
C LEU A 30 21.06 -19.40 -5.12
N GLU A 31 21.52 -20.43 -5.85
CA GLU A 31 22.81 -21.09 -5.60
C GLU A 31 24.02 -20.17 -5.68
N GLN A 32 23.96 -19.12 -6.50
CA GLN A 32 25.04 -18.12 -6.62
C GLN A 32 25.03 -17.11 -5.46
N ILE A 33 23.86 -16.74 -4.96
CA ILE A 33 23.70 -15.74 -3.88
C ILE A 33 24.08 -16.33 -2.51
N LEU A 34 23.68 -17.57 -2.22
CA LEU A 34 23.84 -18.17 -0.89
C LEU A 34 25.29 -18.25 -0.39
N PRO A 35 26.30 -18.66 -1.21
CA PRO A 35 27.70 -18.66 -0.79
C PRO A 35 28.22 -17.28 -0.43
N ALA A 36 27.86 -16.24 -1.21
CA ALA A 36 28.28 -14.86 -0.95
C ALA A 36 27.70 -14.36 0.39
N LEU A 37 26.46 -14.67 0.66
CA LEU A 37 25.79 -14.32 1.93
C LEU A 37 26.46 -15.02 3.12
N LEU A 38 26.78 -16.31 2.99
CA LEU A 38 27.48 -17.09 4.02
C LEU A 38 28.89 -16.56 4.28
N GLN A 39 29.60 -16.14 3.22
CA GLN A 39 30.93 -15.57 3.35
C GLN A 39 30.89 -14.19 4.03
N ALA A 40 29.95 -13.33 3.67
CA ALA A 40 29.74 -12.04 4.34
C ALA A 40 29.44 -12.24 5.84
N GLN A 41 28.63 -13.24 6.17
CA GLN A 41 28.35 -13.60 7.57
C GLN A 41 29.62 -14.08 8.29
N SER A 42 30.39 -14.98 7.69
CA SER A 42 31.63 -15.50 8.26
C SER A 42 32.66 -14.41 8.55
N ASN A 43 32.70 -13.42 7.67
CA ASN A 43 33.59 -12.25 7.80
C ASN A 43 33.03 -11.16 8.72
N GLN A 44 31.81 -11.33 9.26
CA GLN A 44 31.07 -10.32 10.05
C GLN A 44 30.89 -8.98 9.29
N ASP A 45 30.85 -9.02 7.96
CA ASP A 45 30.59 -7.89 7.11
C ASP A 45 29.08 -7.66 7.00
N TYR A 46 28.54 -6.94 7.98
CA TYR A 46 27.10 -6.69 8.08
C TYR A 46 26.58 -5.76 6.98
N ILE A 47 27.45 -4.90 6.40
CA ILE A 47 27.07 -4.01 5.30
C ILE A 47 26.86 -4.83 4.04
N LEU A 48 27.88 -5.62 3.65
CA LEU A 48 27.77 -6.52 2.50
C LEU A 48 26.62 -7.54 2.68
N GLN A 49 26.40 -8.01 3.91
CA GLN A 49 25.28 -8.90 4.20
C GLN A 49 23.92 -8.23 3.96
N ALA A 50 23.74 -6.96 4.37
CA ALA A 50 22.53 -6.20 4.11
C ALA A 50 22.35 -5.97 2.61
N ASP A 51 23.39 -5.57 1.90
CA ASP A 51 23.36 -5.33 0.45
C ASP A 51 22.93 -6.60 -0.33
N ILE A 52 23.48 -7.76 0.02
CA ILE A 52 23.10 -9.06 -0.60
C ILE A 52 21.64 -9.42 -0.25
N LEU A 53 21.22 -9.22 1.00
CA LEU A 53 19.84 -9.54 1.42
C LEU A 53 18.82 -8.66 0.71
N GLU A 54 19.05 -7.36 0.60
CA GLU A 54 18.11 -6.40 0.02
C GLU A 54 18.22 -6.30 -1.50
N GLY A 55 19.46 -6.34 -2.05
CA GLY A 55 19.72 -6.15 -3.47
C GLY A 55 19.54 -7.41 -4.31
N ASP A 56 19.92 -8.57 -3.78
CA ASP A 56 19.95 -9.81 -4.56
C ASP A 56 18.92 -10.84 -4.06
N LEU A 57 18.95 -11.20 -2.77
CA LEU A 57 18.15 -12.31 -2.26
C LEU A 57 16.66 -11.99 -2.20
N LEU A 58 16.26 -10.84 -1.67
CA LEU A 58 14.86 -10.48 -1.55
C LEU A 58 14.16 -10.36 -2.91
N PRO A 59 14.74 -9.69 -3.94
CA PRO A 59 14.14 -9.66 -5.27
C PRO A 59 14.02 -11.05 -5.90
N LEU A 60 15.01 -11.93 -5.68
CA LEU A 60 14.96 -13.29 -6.19
C LEU A 60 13.86 -14.12 -5.52
N LEU A 61 13.74 -14.06 -4.20
CA LEU A 61 12.66 -14.74 -3.46
C LEU A 61 11.27 -14.26 -3.90
N GLN A 62 11.12 -12.98 -4.22
CA GLN A 62 9.89 -12.43 -4.78
C GLN A 62 9.58 -13.00 -6.17
N LYS A 63 10.57 -13.11 -7.05
CA LYS A 63 10.41 -13.77 -8.37
C LYS A 63 9.99 -15.24 -8.21
N ILE A 64 10.63 -15.97 -7.31
CA ILE A 64 10.31 -17.37 -7.01
C ILE A 64 8.86 -17.48 -6.51
N GLN A 65 8.47 -16.62 -5.56
CA GLN A 65 7.10 -16.60 -5.04
C GLN A 65 6.06 -16.41 -6.13
N ILE A 66 6.27 -15.44 -7.02
CA ILE A 66 5.37 -15.20 -8.16
C ILE A 66 5.29 -16.44 -9.05
N LYS A 67 6.44 -17.05 -9.37
CA LYS A 67 6.50 -18.23 -10.25
C LYS A 67 5.79 -19.44 -9.65
N LEU A 68 5.97 -19.67 -8.35
CA LEU A 68 5.27 -20.77 -7.65
C LEU A 68 3.76 -20.56 -7.56
N GLN A 69 3.30 -19.29 -7.57
CA GLN A 69 1.87 -18.93 -7.50
C GLN A 69 1.15 -18.99 -8.86
N GLU A 70 1.88 -19.00 -9.99
CA GLU A 70 1.25 -19.05 -11.32
C GLU A 70 0.38 -20.30 -11.51
N ASP A 71 0.71 -21.43 -10.86
CA ASP A 71 -0.05 -22.70 -10.96
C ASP A 71 -1.14 -22.85 -9.89
N ASP A 72 -0.99 -22.19 -8.73
CA ASP A 72 -1.92 -22.23 -7.60
C ASP A 72 -2.63 -20.87 -7.43
N THR A 73 -3.23 -20.34 -8.51
CA THR A 73 -4.06 -19.14 -8.36
C THR A 73 -5.23 -19.46 -7.42
N PRO A 74 -5.25 -18.87 -6.20
CA PRO A 74 -6.36 -19.07 -5.30
C PRO A 74 -7.64 -18.65 -6.00
N LYS A 75 -8.73 -19.41 -5.82
CA LYS A 75 -10.07 -18.97 -6.24
C LYS A 75 -10.44 -17.76 -5.39
N VAL A 76 -10.02 -16.59 -5.81
CA VAL A 76 -10.42 -15.33 -5.18
C VAL A 76 -11.78 -14.95 -5.70
N SER A 77 -12.67 -14.55 -4.80
CA SER A 77 -14.00 -14.05 -5.16
C SER A 77 -13.86 -12.86 -6.09
N ASP A 78 -14.58 -12.84 -7.20
CA ASP A 78 -14.67 -11.70 -8.12
C ASP A 78 -15.91 -10.89 -7.77
N PHE A 79 -15.72 -9.72 -7.18
CA PHE A 79 -16.80 -8.80 -6.79
C PHE A 79 -17.10 -7.73 -7.83
N LEU A 80 -16.37 -7.74 -8.97
CA LEU A 80 -16.39 -6.64 -9.93
C LEU A 80 -17.80 -6.32 -10.42
N GLU A 81 -18.57 -7.32 -10.83
CA GLU A 81 -19.91 -7.11 -11.39
C GLU A 81 -20.83 -6.44 -10.36
N ASN A 82 -20.86 -6.94 -9.13
CA ASN A 82 -21.69 -6.40 -8.06
C ASN A 82 -21.31 -4.96 -7.71
N ASN A 83 -20.01 -4.70 -7.58
CA ASN A 83 -19.49 -3.37 -7.31
C ASN A 83 -19.80 -2.38 -8.43
N MET A 84 -19.64 -2.81 -9.70
CA MET A 84 -19.90 -1.96 -10.87
C MET A 84 -21.37 -1.59 -11.02
N VAL A 85 -22.31 -2.49 -10.66
CA VAL A 85 -23.75 -2.20 -10.67
C VAL A 85 -24.05 -1.03 -9.73
N ILE A 86 -23.54 -1.06 -8.49
CA ILE A 86 -23.78 -0.01 -7.50
C ILE A 86 -23.00 1.27 -7.88
N LEU A 87 -21.78 1.13 -8.36
CA LEU A 87 -20.98 2.26 -8.79
C LEU A 87 -21.65 3.05 -9.92
N LYS A 88 -22.33 2.36 -10.84
CA LYS A 88 -23.10 3.01 -11.92
C LYS A 88 -24.17 3.94 -11.38
N GLU A 89 -24.82 3.60 -10.28
CA GLU A 89 -25.85 4.43 -9.64
C GLU A 89 -25.24 5.57 -8.82
N LYS A 90 -24.12 5.31 -8.14
CA LYS A 90 -23.51 6.24 -7.17
C LYS A 90 -22.50 7.19 -7.79
N ASN A 91 -21.75 6.75 -8.81
CA ASN A 91 -20.71 7.53 -9.50
C ASN A 91 -20.60 7.10 -10.97
N GLU A 92 -21.53 7.57 -11.79
CA GLU A 92 -21.60 7.25 -13.21
C GLU A 92 -20.33 7.68 -13.99
N ARG A 93 -19.67 8.76 -13.57
CA ARG A 93 -18.42 9.23 -14.18
C ARG A 93 -17.32 8.17 -14.01
N LEU A 94 -17.09 7.71 -12.79
CA LEU A 94 -16.09 6.70 -12.49
C LEU A 94 -16.44 5.36 -13.16
N TYR A 95 -17.71 4.95 -13.13
CA TYR A 95 -18.18 3.76 -13.82
C TYR A 95 -17.78 3.75 -15.30
N LYS A 96 -18.04 4.86 -16.03
CA LYS A 96 -17.68 5.01 -17.46
C LYS A 96 -16.16 4.93 -17.69
N VAL A 97 -15.36 5.48 -16.79
CA VAL A 97 -13.90 5.40 -16.85
C VAL A 97 -13.44 3.94 -16.72
N LEU A 98 -14.00 3.20 -15.76
CA LEU A 98 -13.56 1.84 -15.43
C LEU A 98 -14.00 0.80 -16.47
N GLN A 99 -15.12 1.01 -17.16
CA GLN A 99 -15.57 0.10 -18.23
C GLN A 99 -14.54 -0.08 -19.37
N ASN A 100 -13.68 0.88 -19.59
CA ASN A 100 -12.69 0.90 -20.68
C ASN A 100 -11.27 0.54 -20.23
N VAL A 101 -11.10 0.08 -19.00
CA VAL A 101 -9.78 -0.33 -18.48
C VAL A 101 -9.42 -1.71 -19.01
N ARG A 102 -8.24 -1.84 -19.62
CA ARG A 102 -7.70 -3.13 -20.04
C ARG A 102 -7.06 -3.85 -18.85
N ASN A 103 -7.12 -5.17 -18.85
CA ASN A 103 -6.51 -6.00 -17.80
C ASN A 103 -5.00 -6.15 -17.97
N ASP A 104 -4.45 -5.91 -19.16
CA ASP A 104 -3.02 -5.92 -19.41
C ASP A 104 -2.39 -4.60 -18.95
N ASN A 105 -1.58 -4.66 -17.91
CA ASN A 105 -0.86 -3.49 -17.42
C ASN A 105 0.59 -3.86 -17.09
N ALA A 106 1.53 -3.24 -17.80
CA ALA A 106 2.96 -3.50 -17.60
C ALA A 106 3.50 -2.91 -16.30
N LYS A 107 2.80 -1.89 -15.74
CA LYS A 107 3.20 -1.22 -14.50
C LYS A 107 2.74 -1.98 -13.26
N TYR A 108 1.57 -2.63 -13.32
CA TYR A 108 0.97 -3.32 -12.18
C TYR A 108 0.63 -4.76 -12.53
N VAL A 109 1.12 -5.69 -11.73
CA VAL A 109 0.88 -7.12 -11.91
C VAL A 109 0.24 -7.66 -10.63
N ILE A 110 -0.88 -8.36 -10.77
CA ILE A 110 -1.50 -9.05 -9.63
C ILE A 110 -0.62 -10.22 -9.22
N ALA A 111 -0.35 -10.31 -7.93
CA ALA A 111 0.33 -11.40 -7.27
C ALA A 111 -0.46 -11.83 -6.03
N TYR A 112 -0.04 -12.87 -5.35
CA TYR A 112 -0.70 -13.35 -4.15
C TYR A 112 0.28 -13.41 -2.98
N ALA A 113 -0.19 -12.98 -1.82
CA ALA A 113 0.53 -13.10 -0.57
C ALA A 113 0.60 -14.58 -0.12
N ILE A 114 1.47 -14.90 0.84
CA ILE A 114 1.62 -16.26 1.37
C ILE A 114 0.30 -16.81 1.93
N ASN A 115 -0.55 -15.95 2.48
CA ASN A 115 -1.87 -16.34 2.96
C ASN A 115 -2.93 -16.48 1.86
N GLY A 116 -2.56 -16.40 0.58
CA GLY A 116 -3.46 -16.52 -0.57
C GLY A 116 -4.25 -15.26 -0.93
N GLN A 117 -4.10 -14.17 -0.18
CA GLN A 117 -4.76 -12.90 -0.49
C GLN A 117 -4.06 -12.18 -1.65
N PRO A 118 -4.81 -11.49 -2.54
CA PRO A 118 -4.20 -10.74 -3.64
C PRO A 118 -3.37 -9.56 -3.14
N THR A 119 -2.27 -9.31 -3.83
CA THR A 119 -1.47 -8.09 -3.72
C THR A 119 -1.11 -7.60 -5.12
N VAL A 120 -0.47 -6.46 -5.24
CA VAL A 120 -0.05 -5.90 -6.53
C VAL A 120 1.44 -5.64 -6.49
N GLN A 121 2.16 -6.21 -7.44
CA GLN A 121 3.53 -5.80 -7.72
C GLN A 121 3.49 -4.57 -8.65
N ALA A 122 4.08 -3.48 -8.21
CA ALA A 122 4.22 -2.24 -8.98
C ALA A 122 5.64 -2.11 -9.53
N ARG A 123 5.76 -1.54 -10.73
CA ARG A 123 7.03 -1.19 -11.38
C ARG A 123 7.11 0.32 -11.58
N ASN A 124 8.24 0.90 -11.18
CA ASN A 124 8.56 2.29 -11.43
C ASN A 124 10.02 2.41 -11.86
N GLY A 125 10.26 2.54 -13.16
CA GLY A 125 11.59 2.43 -13.74
C GLY A 125 12.20 1.06 -13.45
N ASN A 126 13.39 1.03 -12.85
CA ASN A 126 14.08 -0.21 -12.46
C ASN A 126 13.66 -0.77 -11.10
N ARG A 127 12.73 -0.10 -10.40
CA ARG A 127 12.24 -0.54 -9.08
C ARG A 127 11.02 -1.41 -9.23
N CYS A 128 11.00 -2.52 -8.49
CA CYS A 128 9.85 -3.36 -8.29
C CYS A 128 9.53 -3.42 -6.80
N PHE A 129 8.27 -3.23 -6.43
CA PHE A 129 7.82 -3.30 -5.04
C PHE A 129 6.36 -3.74 -4.98
N PHE A 130 5.92 -4.16 -3.80
CA PHE A 130 4.53 -4.56 -3.60
C PHE A 130 3.71 -3.43 -2.99
N MET A 131 2.46 -3.31 -3.44
CA MET A 131 1.51 -2.32 -2.91
C MET A 131 0.99 -2.71 -1.52
N HIS A 132 0.92 -4.01 -1.22
CA HIS A 132 0.51 -4.57 0.06
C HIS A 132 1.45 -5.69 0.47
N SER A 133 1.41 -6.07 1.74
CA SER A 133 2.23 -7.13 2.31
C SER A 133 2.19 -8.41 1.47
N THR A 134 3.36 -8.99 1.22
CA THR A 134 3.47 -10.32 0.59
C THR A 134 3.22 -11.47 1.55
N MET A 135 3.06 -11.17 2.85
CA MET A 135 2.75 -12.16 3.89
C MET A 135 1.26 -12.20 4.20
N ASN A 136 0.70 -11.05 4.57
CA ASN A 136 -0.69 -10.90 4.98
C ASN A 136 -1.16 -9.45 4.80
N PRO A 137 -1.76 -9.10 3.65
CA PRO A 137 -2.26 -7.76 3.37
C PRO A 137 -3.30 -7.23 4.36
N GLU A 138 -4.18 -8.12 4.84
CA GLU A 138 -5.23 -7.73 5.80
C GLU A 138 -4.64 -7.36 7.16
N TRP A 139 -3.69 -8.15 7.66
CA TRP A 139 -3.00 -7.83 8.92
C TRP A 139 -2.23 -6.51 8.82
N GLU A 140 -1.52 -6.27 7.72
CA GLU A 140 -0.86 -4.99 7.46
C GLU A 140 -1.86 -3.83 7.55
N ALA A 141 -3.01 -3.95 6.89
CA ALA A 141 -4.06 -2.95 6.89
C ALA A 141 -4.64 -2.70 8.30
N GLN A 142 -4.81 -3.75 9.10
CA GLN A 142 -5.24 -3.65 10.49
C GLN A 142 -4.24 -2.85 11.33
N VAL A 143 -2.94 -3.10 11.16
CA VAL A 143 -1.88 -2.37 11.86
C VAL A 143 -1.89 -0.89 11.44
N LEU A 144 -2.00 -0.61 10.14
CA LEU A 144 -2.08 0.75 9.61
C LEU A 144 -3.31 1.50 10.17
N ALA A 145 -4.48 0.89 10.10
CA ALA A 145 -5.70 1.47 10.64
C ALA A 145 -5.64 1.67 12.16
N ALA A 146 -4.96 0.76 12.90
CA ALA A 146 -4.78 0.88 14.34
C ALA A 146 -3.95 2.11 14.73
N GLY A 147 -2.98 2.48 13.91
CA GLY A 147 -2.10 3.64 14.13
C GLY A 147 -2.76 4.98 13.86
N LEU A 148 -3.91 5.02 13.17
CA LEU A 148 -4.59 6.27 12.89
C LEU A 148 -5.48 6.72 14.04
N PRO A 149 -5.51 8.02 14.37
CA PRO A 149 -6.40 8.57 15.37
C PRO A 149 -7.85 8.47 14.92
N ALA A 150 -8.79 8.48 15.86
CA ALA A 150 -10.21 8.54 15.55
C ALA A 150 -10.56 9.90 14.93
N ALA A 151 -11.21 9.88 13.77
CA ALA A 151 -11.68 11.06 13.07
C ALA A 151 -13.06 10.79 12.47
N LYS A 152 -13.83 11.82 12.23
CA LYS A 152 -15.15 11.70 11.60
C LYS A 152 -15.03 11.38 10.12
N ASN A 153 -14.04 11.98 9.46
CA ASN A 153 -13.78 11.81 8.05
C ASN A 153 -12.31 11.42 7.84
N TYR A 154 -12.07 10.49 6.94
CA TYR A 154 -10.73 10.17 6.47
C TYR A 154 -10.60 10.51 5.00
N VAL A 155 -9.45 11.05 4.64
CA VAL A 155 -9.03 11.16 3.24
C VAL A 155 -7.85 10.23 3.04
N VAL A 156 -7.98 9.32 2.09
CA VAL A 156 -6.96 8.33 1.76
C VAL A 156 -6.41 8.66 0.39
N PHE A 157 -5.12 8.94 0.31
CA PHE A 157 -4.43 9.06 -0.98
C PHE A 157 -3.85 7.70 -1.37
N GLY A 158 -4.36 7.15 -2.47
CA GLY A 158 -3.97 5.85 -2.98
C GLY A 158 -4.81 4.68 -2.44
N MET A 159 -5.47 3.98 -3.34
CA MET A 159 -6.33 2.86 -2.99
C MET A 159 -5.58 1.52 -2.94
N GLY A 160 -4.58 1.32 -3.81
CA GLY A 160 -4.04 -0.01 -4.01
C GLY A 160 -5.17 -1.01 -4.30
N LEU A 161 -5.25 -2.11 -3.53
CA LEU A 161 -6.43 -3.01 -3.54
C LEU A 161 -7.48 -2.65 -2.47
N GLY A 162 -7.21 -1.64 -1.63
CA GLY A 162 -8.19 -1.11 -0.68
C GLY A 162 -8.26 -1.76 0.69
N TYR A 163 -7.34 -2.66 1.06
CA TYR A 163 -7.31 -3.30 2.38
C TYR A 163 -7.37 -2.30 3.53
N HIS A 164 -6.51 -1.28 3.49
CA HIS A 164 -6.45 -0.23 4.51
C HIS A 164 -7.73 0.62 4.57
N VAL A 165 -8.39 0.84 3.43
CA VAL A 165 -9.68 1.56 3.37
C VAL A 165 -10.78 0.74 4.04
N ILE A 166 -10.84 -0.57 3.76
CA ILE A 166 -11.81 -1.48 4.37
C ILE A 166 -11.60 -1.55 5.88
N GLU A 167 -10.35 -1.66 6.35
CA GLU A 167 -10.07 -1.72 7.77
C GLU A 167 -10.41 -0.41 8.51
N LEU A 168 -10.24 0.76 7.87
CA LEU A 168 -10.74 2.02 8.40
C LEU A 168 -12.27 2.04 8.52
N LEU A 169 -12.98 1.57 7.49
CA LEU A 169 -14.44 1.51 7.48
C LEU A 169 -14.98 0.50 8.51
N LYS A 170 -14.30 -0.62 8.75
CA LYS A 170 -14.64 -1.59 9.79
C LYS A 170 -14.41 -1.02 11.20
N LYS A 171 -13.24 -0.40 11.41
CA LYS A 171 -12.83 0.12 12.72
C LYS A 171 -13.72 1.27 13.19
N TYR A 172 -14.20 2.09 12.27
CA TYR A 172 -14.99 3.28 12.55
C TYR A 172 -16.31 3.27 11.75
N PRO A 173 -17.36 2.58 12.24
CA PRO A 173 -18.60 2.36 11.47
C PRO A 173 -19.35 3.62 11.07
N GLU A 174 -19.24 4.71 11.84
CA GLU A 174 -19.91 5.99 11.58
C GLU A 174 -19.14 6.92 10.64
N ASN A 175 -17.91 6.53 10.25
CA ASN A 175 -17.01 7.41 9.52
C ASN A 175 -17.20 7.29 8.00
N LYS A 176 -16.84 8.36 7.32
CA LYS A 176 -16.71 8.40 5.86
C LYS A 176 -15.23 8.37 5.46
N VAL A 177 -14.95 7.68 4.36
CA VAL A 177 -13.64 7.64 3.73
C VAL A 177 -13.76 8.17 2.32
N THR A 178 -13.01 9.23 2.01
CA THR A 178 -12.83 9.72 0.63
C THR A 178 -11.48 9.22 0.13
N VAL A 179 -11.49 8.44 -0.93
CA VAL A 179 -10.27 7.92 -1.58
C VAL A 179 -9.94 8.80 -2.77
N LEU A 180 -8.71 9.29 -2.82
CA LEU A 180 -8.13 10.01 -3.96
C LEU A 180 -7.21 9.07 -4.71
N GLU A 181 -7.49 8.80 -5.99
CA GLU A 181 -6.72 7.86 -6.79
C GLU A 181 -6.52 8.36 -8.22
N SER A 182 -5.30 8.19 -8.73
CA SER A 182 -4.91 8.55 -10.11
C SER A 182 -4.85 7.35 -11.06
N GLU A 183 -4.85 6.14 -10.55
CA GLU A 183 -4.61 4.92 -11.30
C GLU A 183 -5.88 4.08 -11.46
N LYS A 184 -6.55 4.27 -12.62
CA LYS A 184 -7.80 3.55 -12.92
C LYS A 184 -7.67 2.02 -12.91
N TYR A 185 -6.48 1.50 -13.23
CA TYR A 185 -6.23 0.06 -13.17
C TYR A 185 -6.31 -0.46 -11.73
N LEU A 186 -5.69 0.24 -10.78
CA LEU A 186 -5.75 -0.13 -9.36
C LEU A 186 -7.19 -0.06 -8.84
N LEU A 187 -7.95 0.97 -9.20
CA LEU A 187 -9.37 1.05 -8.86
C LEU A 187 -10.17 -0.15 -9.39
N LEU A 188 -9.95 -0.55 -10.64
CA LEU A 188 -10.62 -1.71 -11.22
C LEU A 188 -10.27 -2.99 -10.45
N GLN A 189 -8.99 -3.17 -10.08
CA GLN A 189 -8.56 -4.35 -9.32
C GLN A 189 -9.10 -4.30 -7.88
N ALA A 190 -9.13 -3.15 -7.24
CA ALA A 190 -9.77 -3.00 -5.93
C ALA A 190 -11.25 -3.40 -5.95
N LEU A 191 -11.99 -2.99 -6.99
CA LEU A 191 -13.39 -3.39 -7.18
C LEU A 191 -13.55 -4.88 -7.52
N ARG A 192 -12.54 -5.50 -8.10
CA ARG A 192 -12.55 -6.94 -8.41
C ARG A 192 -12.32 -7.79 -7.17
N TYR A 193 -11.35 -7.43 -6.36
CA TYR A 193 -10.88 -8.28 -5.27
C TYR A 193 -11.53 -8.00 -3.91
N MET A 194 -12.26 -6.88 -3.77
CA MET A 194 -12.91 -6.48 -2.52
C MET A 194 -14.39 -6.19 -2.73
N ASP A 195 -15.22 -6.56 -1.75
CA ASP A 195 -16.64 -6.22 -1.73
C ASP A 195 -16.85 -4.82 -1.15
N TRP A 196 -17.22 -3.88 -2.03
CA TRP A 196 -17.51 -2.49 -1.68
C TRP A 196 -19.01 -2.20 -1.59
N THR A 197 -19.87 -3.18 -1.89
CA THR A 197 -21.30 -3.01 -2.09
C THR A 197 -22.00 -2.35 -0.89
N THR A 198 -21.69 -2.80 0.32
CA THR A 198 -22.24 -2.23 1.56
C THR A 198 -21.82 -0.78 1.76
N TYR A 199 -20.53 -0.50 1.62
CA TYR A 199 -19.98 0.84 1.86
C TYR A 199 -20.48 1.88 0.85
N PHE A 200 -20.67 1.49 -0.42
CA PHE A 200 -21.29 2.34 -1.42
C PHE A 200 -22.77 2.61 -1.12
N LYS A 201 -23.53 1.58 -0.74
CA LYS A 201 -24.96 1.73 -0.39
C LYS A 201 -25.16 2.66 0.80
N GLU A 202 -24.33 2.55 1.79
CA GLU A 202 -24.34 3.38 3.01
C GLU A 202 -23.74 4.77 2.80
N ASN A 203 -23.21 5.10 1.62
CA ASN A 203 -22.50 6.33 1.30
C ASN A 203 -21.31 6.60 2.26
N ARG A 204 -20.65 5.55 2.71
CA ARG A 204 -19.50 5.63 3.61
C ARG A 204 -18.16 5.70 2.89
N ILE A 205 -18.13 5.39 1.60
CA ILE A 205 -16.97 5.56 0.75
C ILE A 205 -17.32 6.47 -0.44
N GLU A 206 -16.41 7.37 -0.73
CA GLU A 206 -16.39 8.19 -1.94
C GLU A 206 -15.06 8.00 -2.65
N ILE A 207 -15.08 7.79 -3.96
CA ILE A 207 -13.87 7.66 -4.78
C ILE A 207 -13.80 8.84 -5.74
N VAL A 208 -12.75 9.64 -5.57
CA VAL A 208 -12.38 10.74 -6.47
C VAL A 208 -11.25 10.23 -7.36
N TYR A 209 -11.57 9.97 -8.61
CA TYR A 209 -10.60 9.59 -9.62
C TYR A 209 -10.20 10.81 -10.44
N GLU A 210 -8.90 11.09 -10.43
CA GLU A 210 -8.30 12.09 -11.30
C GLU A 210 -6.90 11.63 -11.73
N PRO A 211 -6.62 11.51 -13.05
CA PRO A 211 -5.31 11.07 -13.53
C PRO A 211 -4.21 12.11 -13.28
N ASP A 212 -4.57 13.39 -13.15
CA ASP A 212 -3.63 14.44 -12.78
C ASP A 212 -3.52 14.56 -11.25
N ILE A 213 -2.36 14.16 -10.74
CA ILE A 213 -2.07 14.20 -9.29
C ILE A 213 -2.11 15.64 -8.75
N THR A 214 -1.81 16.64 -9.58
CA THR A 214 -1.85 18.05 -9.15
C THR A 214 -3.30 18.47 -8.84
N GLU A 215 -4.26 17.98 -9.61
CA GLU A 215 -5.68 18.18 -9.33
C GLU A 215 -6.11 17.49 -8.03
N LEU A 216 -5.63 16.26 -7.77
CA LEU A 216 -5.87 15.57 -6.49
C LEU A 216 -5.32 16.33 -5.29
N ILE A 217 -4.15 16.95 -5.42
CA ILE A 217 -3.60 17.83 -4.36
C ILE A 217 -4.50 19.06 -4.20
N GLY A 218 -5.08 19.58 -5.27
CA GLY A 218 -6.08 20.64 -5.24
C GLY A 218 -7.31 20.27 -4.40
N TYR A 219 -7.81 19.05 -4.55
CA TYR A 219 -8.89 18.51 -3.70
C TYR A 219 -8.47 18.47 -2.21
N LEU A 220 -7.29 17.94 -1.90
CA LEU A 220 -6.79 17.88 -0.53
C LEU A 220 -6.74 19.25 0.15
N LYS A 221 -6.33 20.29 -0.57
CA LYS A 221 -6.24 21.66 -0.04
C LYS A 221 -7.59 22.30 0.25
N GLN A 222 -8.65 21.86 -0.42
CA GLN A 222 -10.01 22.38 -0.23
C GLN A 222 -10.78 21.64 0.88
N MET A 223 -10.37 20.42 1.22
CA MET A 223 -11.02 19.64 2.27
C MET A 223 -10.69 20.18 3.67
N LYS A 224 -11.64 20.02 4.58
CA LYS A 224 -11.51 20.41 6.00
C LYS A 224 -12.01 19.28 6.89
N ASP A 225 -11.57 19.29 8.15
CA ASP A 225 -12.05 18.37 9.20
C ASP A 225 -11.92 16.90 8.82
N TYR A 226 -10.76 16.50 8.32
CA TYR A 226 -10.43 15.12 7.94
C TYR A 226 -9.10 14.68 8.52
N GLU A 227 -8.92 13.39 8.70
CA GLU A 227 -7.62 12.76 8.92
C GLU A 227 -7.07 12.27 7.59
N LEU A 228 -5.81 12.63 7.29
CA LEU A 228 -5.14 12.23 6.05
C LEU A 228 -4.36 10.95 6.27
N PHE A 229 -4.59 9.96 5.42
CA PHE A 229 -3.75 8.78 5.28
C PHE A 229 -3.17 8.73 3.87
N MET A 230 -1.86 8.60 3.78
CA MET A 230 -1.17 8.41 2.49
C MET A 230 -0.73 6.95 2.38
N HIS A 231 -1.24 6.24 1.39
CA HIS A 231 -0.76 4.90 1.07
C HIS A 231 0.60 5.01 0.38
N TYR A 232 1.67 4.87 1.16
CA TYR A 232 3.03 5.13 0.70
C TYR A 232 3.46 4.35 -0.55
N PRO A 233 3.11 3.06 -0.73
CA PRO A 233 3.39 2.35 -1.98
C PRO A 233 2.78 3.01 -3.21
N THR A 234 1.58 3.61 -3.11
CA THR A 234 0.98 4.38 -4.21
C THR A 234 1.82 5.63 -4.53
N VAL A 235 2.31 6.33 -3.51
CA VAL A 235 3.21 7.49 -3.71
C VAL A 235 4.50 7.05 -4.41
N GLN A 236 5.08 5.92 -4.02
CA GLN A 236 6.29 5.35 -4.67
C GLN A 236 6.05 4.93 -6.13
N ALA A 237 4.81 4.61 -6.49
CA ALA A 237 4.43 4.28 -7.87
C ALA A 237 4.32 5.51 -8.79
N VAL A 238 4.32 6.73 -8.25
CA VAL A 238 4.34 7.96 -9.03
C VAL A 238 5.66 8.08 -9.78
N GLU A 239 5.60 8.12 -11.12
CA GLU A 239 6.79 8.11 -11.97
C GLU A 239 7.56 9.43 -11.92
N ASN A 240 6.84 10.57 -11.87
CA ASN A 240 7.46 11.88 -11.82
C ASN A 240 8.06 12.16 -10.42
N PRO A 241 9.40 12.26 -10.28
CA PRO A 241 10.04 12.46 -8.98
C PRO A 241 9.62 13.79 -8.31
N SER A 242 9.41 14.85 -9.08
CA SER A 242 9.02 16.16 -8.54
C SER A 242 7.62 16.13 -7.94
N ILE A 243 6.68 15.41 -8.58
CA ILE A 243 5.33 15.22 -8.04
C ILE A 243 5.37 14.34 -6.79
N ARG A 244 6.18 13.28 -6.80
CA ARG A 244 6.36 12.43 -5.63
C ARG A 244 6.89 13.22 -4.43
N THR A 245 7.94 14.01 -4.61
CA THR A 245 8.47 14.90 -3.56
C THR A 245 7.41 15.88 -3.08
N LEU A 246 6.63 16.47 -3.99
CA LEU A 246 5.54 17.38 -3.61
C LEU A 246 4.48 16.70 -2.73
N LEU A 247 4.11 15.45 -3.02
CA LEU A 247 3.18 14.66 -2.21
C LEU A 247 3.77 14.36 -0.83
N GLU A 248 5.03 13.94 -0.77
CA GLU A 248 5.74 13.64 0.48
C GLU A 248 5.83 14.90 1.36
N ASP A 249 6.23 16.03 0.80
CA ASP A 249 6.30 17.32 1.49
C ASP A 249 4.91 17.78 1.97
N PHE A 250 3.89 17.63 1.14
CA PHE A 250 2.52 17.97 1.51
C PHE A 250 2.03 17.12 2.70
N PHE A 251 2.29 15.83 2.68
CA PHE A 251 1.93 14.93 3.77
C PHE A 251 2.63 15.30 5.08
N VAL A 252 3.95 15.49 5.03
CA VAL A 252 4.75 15.87 6.23
C VAL A 252 4.25 17.20 6.81
N THR A 253 4.06 18.21 5.97
CA THR A 253 3.59 19.54 6.39
C THR A 253 2.20 19.46 7.02
N THR A 254 1.27 18.75 6.36
CA THR A 254 -0.12 18.62 6.85
C THR A 254 -0.18 17.87 8.16
N SER A 255 0.58 16.79 8.31
CA SER A 255 0.64 16.01 9.54
C SER A 255 1.21 16.85 10.70
N SER A 256 2.30 17.58 10.45
CA SER A 256 2.92 18.44 11.47
C SER A 256 2.00 19.59 11.93
N MET A 257 1.28 20.21 11.00
CA MET A 257 0.30 21.26 11.35
C MET A 257 -0.84 20.70 12.22
N ARG A 258 -1.37 19.52 11.88
CA ARG A 258 -2.43 18.87 12.65
C ARG A 258 -1.99 18.44 14.03
N GLU A 259 -0.76 17.93 14.16
CA GLU A 259 -0.18 17.64 15.47
C GLU A 259 -0.06 18.89 16.34
N GLN A 260 0.35 20.02 15.76
CA GLN A 260 0.41 21.30 16.46
C GLN A 260 -0.98 21.79 16.90
N GLU A 261 -1.98 21.72 16.00
CA GLU A 261 -3.37 22.07 16.33
C GLU A 261 -3.90 21.20 17.48
N ARG A 262 -3.73 19.87 17.39
CA ARG A 262 -4.13 18.94 18.46
C ARG A 262 -3.43 19.24 19.79
N PHE A 263 -2.14 19.55 19.74
CA PHE A 263 -1.39 19.92 20.93
C PHE A 263 -1.91 21.22 21.56
N LEU A 264 -2.23 22.22 20.75
CA LEU A 264 -2.79 23.49 21.21
C LEU A 264 -4.18 23.28 21.81
N ASP A 265 -5.06 22.54 21.13
CA ASP A 265 -6.42 22.24 21.64
C ASP A 265 -6.38 21.49 22.97
N ALA A 266 -5.51 20.45 23.06
CA ALA A 266 -5.38 19.64 24.27
C ALA A 266 -4.74 20.39 25.45
N ASN A 267 -4.05 21.48 25.21
CA ASN A 267 -3.32 22.22 26.22
C ASN A 267 -3.78 23.69 26.35
N PHE A 268 -4.80 24.10 25.62
CA PHE A 268 -5.27 25.48 25.58
C PHE A 268 -5.58 26.06 26.98
N GLU A 269 -6.28 25.30 27.82
CA GLU A 269 -6.57 25.70 29.19
C GLU A 269 -5.29 25.88 30.02
N LYS A 270 -4.33 24.95 29.89
CA LYS A 270 -3.03 25.02 30.58
C LYS A 270 -2.13 26.19 30.10
N LEU A 271 -2.26 26.56 28.82
CA LEU A 271 -1.53 27.68 28.24
C LEU A 271 -2.16 29.02 28.61
N SER A 272 -3.50 29.07 28.74
CA SER A 272 -4.22 30.28 29.16
C SER A 272 -4.04 30.60 30.64
N GLU A 273 -3.79 29.59 31.49
CA GLU A 273 -3.47 29.78 32.91
C GLU A 273 -2.01 30.27 33.18
N ARG A 274 -1.12 30.06 32.21
CA ARG A 274 0.21 30.66 32.28
C ARG A 274 0.10 32.14 31.89
N HIS A 275 0.05 33.01 32.89
CA HIS A 275 0.15 34.44 32.69
C HIS A 275 1.27 34.73 31.69
N LEU A 276 0.92 35.23 30.52
CA LEU A 276 1.89 35.91 29.67
C LEU A 276 2.50 36.98 30.52
N PRO A 277 3.84 37.05 30.68
CA PRO A 277 4.43 38.15 31.41
C PRO A 277 3.96 39.43 30.76
N GLU A 278 3.50 40.37 31.59
CA GLU A 278 3.18 41.74 31.21
C GLU A 278 4.42 42.40 30.59
N CYS A 279 4.66 42.12 29.33
CA CYS A 279 5.62 42.83 28.53
C CYS A 279 4.86 43.29 27.28
N VAL A 280 4.24 44.40 27.39
CA VAL A 280 4.32 45.60 26.54
C VAL A 280 3.18 46.52 26.96
N LYS A 281 3.54 47.48 27.81
CA LYS A 281 2.96 48.81 27.76
C LYS A 281 3.83 49.68 26.92
#